data_4e5aa307bda3e36029f93c3d2ebef5d9
#
_entry.id   4e5aa307bda3e36029f93c3d2ebef5d9
#
_cell.length_a   1.000
_cell.length_b   1.000
_cell.length_c   1.000
_cell.angle_alpha   90.00
_cell.angle_beta   90.00
_cell.angle_gamma   90.00
#
_symmetry.space_group_name_H-M   'P 1'
#
loop_
_entity.id
_entity.type
_entity.pdbx_description
1 polymer ?
#
loop_
_entity_poly.entity_id
_entity_poly.type
_entity_poly.pdbx_seq_one_letter_code
_entity_poly.pdbx_strand_id
1 'polypeptide(L)'
;MWRRPCPAGERAATVGRMAIIYRAELSPSKPEILRDFLSGRSWGERGELELLGAYRFDDPEGEVGVECHLVQVGEMIYHLPLAYRPGPVPGADEHLLTTLQHSVLGERYVYDGLGDEVALDCFRRALSGEQSQAELRIHADDGELVQTLEQTVALDLEVDEGGRPPSGAELLDGAPFTIARTLGDLDGTVRLRARWAGGEGVVAAFSPSE
;
A
#
# COMPACT_ATOMS: atom_id res chain seq x y z
N MET A 1 15.23 38.38 -43.07
CA MET A 1 15.92 37.47 -42.15
C MET A 1 14.88 37.03 -41.10
N TRP A 2 14.14 35.94 -41.37
CA TRP A 2 12.99 35.50 -40.60
C TRP A 2 13.46 34.41 -39.64
N ARG A 3 13.36 34.65 -38.33
CA ARG A 3 13.59 33.62 -37.30
C ARG A 3 12.33 32.79 -37.17
N ARG A 4 12.45 31.49 -37.38
CA ARG A 4 11.39 30.50 -37.07
C ARG A 4 11.34 30.29 -35.55
N PRO A 5 10.14 30.21 -34.95
CA PRO A 5 10.01 29.80 -33.55
C PRO A 5 10.29 28.28 -33.42
N CYS A 6 11.05 27.91 -32.38
CA CYS A 6 11.19 26.51 -31.96
C CYS A 6 9.84 25.95 -31.50
N PRO A 7 9.53 24.71 -31.85
CA PRO A 7 8.37 24.03 -31.29
C PRO A 7 8.61 23.76 -29.81
N ALA A 8 7.56 24.05 -29.00
CA ALA A 8 7.50 23.69 -27.59
C ALA A 8 7.60 22.16 -27.46
N GLY A 9 8.52 21.72 -26.61
CA GLY A 9 8.67 20.30 -26.31
C GLY A 9 7.40 19.72 -25.72
N GLU A 10 6.84 18.73 -26.39
CA GLU A 10 5.86 17.82 -25.84
C GLU A 10 6.48 17.16 -24.60
N ARG A 11 5.91 17.45 -23.45
CA ARG A 11 6.17 16.63 -22.25
C ARG A 11 5.59 15.26 -22.54
N ALA A 12 6.44 14.27 -22.68
CA ALA A 12 6.04 12.89 -22.70
C ALA A 12 5.25 12.62 -21.41
N ALA A 13 3.97 12.35 -21.53
CA ALA A 13 3.18 11.83 -20.44
C ALA A 13 3.79 10.46 -20.07
N THR A 14 4.37 10.37 -18.89
CA THR A 14 4.78 9.10 -18.30
C THR A 14 3.49 8.31 -18.10
N VAL A 15 3.24 7.33 -18.96
CA VAL A 15 2.17 6.35 -18.75
C VAL A 15 2.60 5.52 -17.55
N GLY A 16 2.07 5.86 -16.38
CA GLY A 16 2.26 5.06 -15.18
C GLY A 16 1.77 3.63 -15.47
N ARG A 17 2.65 2.65 -15.27
CA ARG A 17 2.25 1.25 -15.27
C ARG A 17 1.31 1.05 -14.08
N MET A 18 0.04 0.82 -14.37
CA MET A 18 -1.00 0.56 -13.38
C MET A 18 -0.92 -0.89 -12.91
N ALA A 19 -1.16 -1.10 -11.61
CA ALA A 19 -1.28 -2.46 -11.07
C ALA A 19 -2.51 -3.16 -11.67
N ILE A 20 -2.26 -4.25 -12.38
CA ILE A 20 -3.30 -5.08 -12.97
C ILE A 20 -3.76 -6.07 -11.91
N ILE A 21 -5.07 -6.14 -11.65
CA ILE A 21 -5.66 -7.18 -10.82
C ILE A 21 -6.06 -8.34 -11.71
N TYR A 22 -5.48 -9.49 -11.45
CA TYR A 22 -5.86 -10.74 -12.10
C TYR A 22 -6.90 -11.47 -11.26
N ARG A 23 -7.85 -12.15 -11.91
CA ARG A 23 -8.65 -13.19 -11.27
C ARG A 23 -7.76 -14.42 -11.08
N ALA A 24 -6.91 -14.38 -10.07
CA ALA A 24 -5.92 -15.40 -9.82
C ALA A 24 -6.26 -16.23 -8.59
N GLU A 25 -5.93 -17.51 -8.65
CA GLU A 25 -5.86 -18.34 -7.47
C GLU A 25 -4.49 -18.19 -6.81
N LEU A 26 -4.49 -18.07 -5.48
CA LEU A 26 -3.31 -17.93 -4.65
C LEU A 26 -3.18 -19.14 -3.73
N SER A 27 -1.97 -19.70 -3.64
CA SER A 27 -1.67 -20.77 -2.71
C SER A 27 -0.32 -20.50 -2.02
N PRO A 28 -0.30 -20.24 -0.69
CA PRO A 28 -1.46 -20.12 0.20
C PRO A 28 -2.38 -18.94 -0.12
N SER A 29 -3.62 -19.02 0.35
CA SER A 29 -4.64 -17.97 0.20
C SER A 29 -4.33 -16.76 1.09
N LYS A 30 -4.88 -15.58 0.73
CA LYS A 30 -4.69 -14.36 1.54
C LYS A 30 -5.11 -14.53 3.02
N PRO A 31 -6.29 -15.12 3.35
CA PRO A 31 -6.65 -15.32 4.74
C PRO A 31 -5.69 -16.24 5.51
N GLU A 32 -5.09 -17.24 4.85
CA GLU A 32 -4.05 -18.09 5.45
C GLU A 32 -2.80 -17.28 5.76
N ILE A 33 -2.30 -16.51 4.81
CA ILE A 33 -1.12 -15.65 4.99
C ILE A 33 -1.32 -14.66 6.13
N LEU A 34 -2.47 -13.97 6.18
CA LEU A 34 -2.78 -12.97 7.22
C LEU A 34 -2.88 -13.62 8.61
N ARG A 35 -3.50 -14.81 8.70
CA ARG A 35 -3.60 -15.55 9.95
C ARG A 35 -2.23 -16.01 10.46
N ASP A 36 -1.41 -16.56 9.58
CA ASP A 36 -0.06 -17.01 9.92
C ASP A 36 0.83 -15.84 10.31
N PHE A 37 0.70 -14.72 9.61
CA PHE A 37 1.42 -13.49 9.96
C PHE A 37 1.10 -13.03 11.38
N LEU A 38 -0.18 -12.89 11.73
CA LEU A 38 -0.59 -12.46 13.08
C LEU A 38 -0.17 -13.47 14.14
N SER A 39 -0.43 -14.76 13.92
CA SER A 39 -0.14 -15.81 14.90
C SER A 39 1.35 -15.99 15.19
N GLY A 40 2.21 -15.60 14.25
CA GLY A 40 3.66 -15.64 14.37
C GLY A 40 4.29 -14.44 15.10
N ARG A 41 3.48 -13.44 15.48
CA ARG A 41 3.97 -12.20 16.10
C ARG A 41 3.57 -12.10 17.57
N SER A 42 4.46 -11.54 18.39
CA SER A 42 4.18 -11.33 19.82
C SER A 42 3.10 -10.27 20.09
N TRP A 43 2.83 -9.40 19.12
CA TRP A 43 1.79 -8.36 19.16
C TRP A 43 0.50 -8.79 18.47
N GLY A 44 0.48 -9.94 17.79
CA GLY A 44 -0.69 -10.46 17.08
C GLY A 44 -1.55 -11.34 17.99
N GLU A 45 -2.87 -11.18 17.90
CA GLU A 45 -3.80 -12.07 18.58
C GLU A 45 -4.08 -13.34 17.78
N ARG A 46 -4.46 -14.39 18.52
CA ARG A 46 -4.92 -15.66 17.94
C ARG A 46 -6.42 -15.73 18.07
N GLY A 47 -7.10 -16.00 16.95
CA GLY A 47 -8.54 -16.08 16.95
C GLY A 47 -9.11 -16.23 15.55
N GLU A 48 -10.41 -16.12 15.46
CA GLU A 48 -11.10 -16.00 14.18
C GLU A 48 -10.76 -14.64 13.56
N LEU A 49 -10.29 -14.68 12.30
CA LEU A 49 -9.90 -13.50 11.55
C LEU A 49 -11.04 -13.10 10.63
N GLU A 50 -11.51 -11.86 10.78
CA GLU A 50 -12.45 -11.22 9.88
C GLU A 50 -11.70 -10.22 8.99
N LEU A 51 -11.84 -10.34 7.66
CA LEU A 51 -11.29 -9.38 6.72
C LEU A 51 -12.28 -8.22 6.55
N LEU A 52 -11.93 -7.04 7.08
CA LEU A 52 -12.75 -5.83 6.98
C LEU A 52 -12.64 -5.17 5.62
N GLY A 53 -11.50 -5.28 4.97
CA GLY A 53 -11.24 -4.75 3.65
C GLY A 53 -9.76 -4.64 3.32
N ALA A 54 -9.47 -4.11 2.14
CA ALA A 54 -8.11 -3.86 1.70
C ALA A 54 -8.05 -2.66 0.76
N TYR A 55 -6.88 -2.03 0.69
CA TYR A 55 -6.52 -1.02 -0.29
C TYR A 55 -5.13 -1.33 -0.85
N ARG A 56 -4.78 -0.70 -1.97
CA ARG A 56 -3.51 -0.94 -2.65
C ARG A 56 -2.81 0.37 -2.96
N PHE A 57 -1.48 0.28 -3.08
CA PHE A 57 -0.68 1.30 -3.73
C PHE A 57 -0.05 0.74 -5.01
N ASP A 58 0.09 1.59 -6.00
CA ASP A 58 0.87 1.28 -7.19
C ASP A 58 2.35 1.59 -6.95
N ASP A 59 3.19 0.59 -7.19
CA ASP A 59 4.63 0.80 -7.29
C ASP A 59 4.91 1.58 -8.60
N PRO A 60 5.58 2.74 -8.55
CA PRO A 60 5.92 3.50 -9.76
C PRO A 60 6.75 2.72 -10.79
N GLU A 61 7.58 1.77 -10.33
CA GLU A 61 8.34 0.87 -11.19
C GLU A 61 7.51 -0.30 -11.70
N GLY A 62 6.38 -0.58 -11.06
CA GLY A 62 5.39 -1.58 -11.47
C GLY A 62 5.79 -3.02 -11.23
N GLU A 63 6.79 -3.27 -10.37
CA GLU A 63 7.31 -4.61 -10.09
C GLU A 63 6.73 -5.21 -8.80
N VAL A 64 6.42 -4.38 -7.82
CA VAL A 64 5.97 -4.77 -6.49
C VAL A 64 4.50 -4.45 -6.30
N GLY A 65 3.71 -5.45 -5.94
CA GLY A 65 2.34 -5.24 -5.50
C GLY A 65 2.31 -4.88 -4.02
N VAL A 66 1.80 -3.69 -3.68
CA VAL A 66 1.60 -3.31 -2.27
C VAL A 66 0.13 -3.36 -1.94
N GLU A 67 -0.27 -4.26 -1.03
CA GLU A 67 -1.66 -4.43 -0.61
C GLU A 67 -1.75 -4.39 0.91
N CYS A 68 -2.59 -3.50 1.42
CA CYS A 68 -2.77 -3.24 2.85
C CYS A 68 -4.12 -3.78 3.30
N HIS A 69 -4.11 -4.73 4.22
CA HIS A 69 -5.31 -5.39 4.72
C HIS A 69 -5.72 -4.82 6.08
N LEU A 70 -7.03 -4.60 6.26
CA LEU A 70 -7.63 -4.35 7.55
C LEU A 70 -8.32 -5.64 7.99
N VAL A 71 -7.88 -6.18 9.12
CA VAL A 71 -8.42 -7.42 9.68
C VAL A 71 -8.79 -7.23 11.14
N GLN A 72 -9.85 -7.87 11.57
CA GLN A 72 -10.25 -7.89 12.96
C GLN A 72 -10.03 -9.27 13.56
N VAL A 73 -9.47 -9.31 14.78
CA VAL A 73 -9.38 -10.50 15.63
C VAL A 73 -9.81 -10.07 17.04
N GLY A 74 -10.90 -10.65 17.53
CA GLY A 74 -11.51 -10.21 18.79
C GLY A 74 -11.97 -8.74 18.70
N GLU A 75 -11.46 -7.90 19.60
CA GLU A 75 -11.75 -6.46 19.63
C GLU A 75 -10.69 -5.63 18.89
N MET A 76 -9.57 -6.24 18.47
CA MET A 76 -8.46 -5.53 17.85
C MET A 76 -8.59 -5.50 16.33
N ILE A 77 -8.35 -4.32 15.76
CA ILE A 77 -8.25 -4.13 14.31
C ILE A 77 -6.78 -3.93 13.94
N TYR A 78 -6.30 -4.81 13.08
CA TYR A 78 -4.94 -4.81 12.60
C TYR A 78 -4.86 -4.23 11.19
N HIS A 79 -3.79 -3.48 10.94
CA HIS A 79 -3.40 -2.98 9.64
C HIS A 79 -2.15 -3.72 9.19
N LEU A 80 -2.28 -4.52 8.13
CA LEU A 80 -1.27 -5.45 7.64
C LEU A 80 -0.88 -5.11 6.20
N PRO A 81 0.06 -4.19 5.98
CA PRO A 81 0.66 -3.98 4.67
C PRO A 81 1.50 -5.19 4.25
N LEU A 82 1.27 -5.68 3.04
CA LEU A 82 2.03 -6.76 2.42
C LEU A 82 2.66 -6.28 1.11
N ALA A 83 3.91 -6.68 0.86
CA ALA A 83 4.58 -6.47 -0.41
C ALA A 83 4.74 -7.80 -1.15
N TYR A 84 4.27 -7.86 -2.39
CA TYR A 84 4.33 -9.05 -3.26
C TYR A 84 5.41 -8.83 -4.32
N ARG A 85 6.52 -9.57 -4.20
CA ARG A 85 7.69 -9.41 -5.07
C ARG A 85 7.88 -10.57 -6.05
N PRO A 86 8.46 -10.30 -7.23
CA PRO A 86 8.74 -11.36 -8.22
C PRO A 86 9.92 -12.27 -7.82
N GLY A 87 10.71 -11.89 -6.83
CA GLY A 87 11.87 -12.63 -6.35
C GLY A 87 12.26 -12.27 -4.92
N PRO A 88 13.22 -13.00 -4.33
CA PRO A 88 13.69 -12.73 -2.98
C PRO A 88 14.47 -11.42 -2.91
N VAL A 89 14.33 -10.73 -1.77
CA VAL A 89 15.10 -9.50 -1.46
C VAL A 89 16.32 -9.89 -0.61
N PRO A 90 17.54 -9.66 -1.09
CA PRO A 90 18.74 -9.97 -0.33
C PRO A 90 18.78 -9.23 1.02
N GLY A 91 18.99 -9.97 2.11
CA GLY A 91 19.09 -9.41 3.46
C GLY A 91 17.76 -9.04 4.13
N ALA A 92 16.60 -9.35 3.52
CA ALA A 92 15.29 -9.10 4.08
C ALA A 92 14.57 -10.40 4.56
N ASP A 93 15.32 -11.45 4.83
CA ASP A 93 14.76 -12.76 5.22
C ASP A 93 13.87 -12.68 6.47
N GLU A 94 14.18 -11.79 7.42
CA GLU A 94 13.39 -11.57 8.64
C GLU A 94 12.00 -11.00 8.39
N HIS A 95 11.82 -10.36 7.23
CA HIS A 95 10.54 -9.75 6.79
C HIS A 95 9.77 -10.66 5.83
N LEU A 96 10.38 -11.75 5.35
CA LEU A 96 9.71 -12.72 4.50
C LEU A 96 8.67 -13.49 5.32
N LEU A 97 7.40 -13.39 4.88
CA LEU A 97 6.29 -14.09 5.52
C LEU A 97 6.10 -15.48 4.91
N THR A 98 6.09 -15.55 3.58
CA THR A 98 5.89 -16.79 2.84
C THR A 98 6.22 -16.59 1.35
N THR A 99 6.28 -17.69 0.62
CA THR A 99 6.15 -17.69 -0.84
C THR A 99 4.78 -18.20 -1.22
N LEU A 100 4.24 -17.72 -2.33
CA LEU A 100 2.96 -18.19 -2.85
C LEU A 100 3.04 -18.46 -4.36
N GLN A 101 2.18 -19.33 -4.83
CA GLN A 101 1.93 -19.52 -6.26
C GLN A 101 0.74 -18.68 -6.69
N HIS A 102 0.98 -17.78 -7.63
CA HIS A 102 -0.05 -16.97 -8.26
C HIS A 102 -0.34 -17.56 -9.64
N SER A 103 -1.59 -17.97 -9.90
CA SER A 103 -1.95 -18.73 -11.11
C SER A 103 -1.57 -18.05 -12.43
N VAL A 104 -1.40 -16.71 -12.44
CA VAL A 104 -1.02 -15.92 -13.63
C VAL A 104 0.43 -15.45 -13.57
N LEU A 105 0.89 -14.98 -12.41
CA LEU A 105 2.21 -14.33 -12.25
C LEU A 105 3.30 -15.31 -11.78
N GLY A 106 2.98 -16.57 -11.50
CA GLY A 106 3.90 -17.57 -10.99
C GLY A 106 4.26 -17.36 -9.51
N GLU A 107 5.44 -17.77 -9.11
CA GLU A 107 5.91 -17.63 -7.73
C GLU A 107 6.04 -16.17 -7.31
N ARG A 108 5.59 -15.86 -6.08
CA ARG A 108 5.70 -14.55 -5.46
C ARG A 108 6.21 -14.70 -4.04
N TYR A 109 7.04 -13.77 -3.64
CA TYR A 109 7.58 -13.63 -2.31
C TYR A 109 6.80 -12.57 -1.57
N VAL A 110 6.19 -12.93 -0.45
CA VAL A 110 5.32 -12.04 0.35
C VAL A 110 6.09 -11.57 1.56
N TYR A 111 6.31 -10.27 1.63
CA TYR A 111 7.01 -9.63 2.74
C TYR A 111 6.04 -8.82 3.60
N ASP A 112 6.41 -8.70 4.88
CA ASP A 112 5.86 -7.66 5.73
C ASP A 112 6.18 -6.29 5.14
N GLY A 113 5.15 -5.51 4.77
CA GLY A 113 5.33 -4.22 4.11
C GLY A 113 6.06 -3.18 4.96
N LEU A 114 6.11 -3.35 6.31
CA LEU A 114 6.92 -2.44 7.14
C LEU A 114 8.41 -2.78 7.15
N GLY A 115 8.81 -3.87 6.53
CA GLY A 115 10.20 -4.21 6.24
C GLY A 115 10.55 -4.12 4.74
N ASP A 116 9.67 -3.53 3.93
CA ASP A 116 9.82 -3.44 2.48
C ASP A 116 9.93 -1.98 2.03
N GLU A 117 11.06 -1.63 1.40
CA GLU A 117 11.36 -0.24 0.99
C GLU A 117 10.33 0.33 0.01
N VAL A 118 9.79 -0.49 -0.91
CA VAL A 118 8.78 -0.03 -1.86
C VAL A 118 7.46 0.27 -1.16
N ALA A 119 7.05 -0.59 -0.23
CA ALA A 119 5.85 -0.35 0.57
C ALA A 119 6.01 0.90 1.46
N LEU A 120 7.16 1.06 2.12
CA LEU A 120 7.45 2.27 2.91
C LEU A 120 7.44 3.53 2.05
N ASP A 121 7.98 3.47 0.82
CA ASP A 121 7.98 4.61 -0.10
C ASP A 121 6.57 4.96 -0.59
N CYS A 122 5.69 3.98 -0.78
CA CYS A 122 4.27 4.23 -1.06
C CYS A 122 3.60 5.04 0.08
N PHE A 123 3.87 4.69 1.35
CA PHE A 123 3.36 5.47 2.48
C PHE A 123 3.95 6.88 2.56
N ARG A 124 5.24 7.06 2.27
CA ARG A 124 5.87 8.40 2.19
C ARG A 124 5.17 9.27 1.16
N ARG A 125 4.99 8.75 -0.06
CA ARG A 125 4.29 9.47 -1.13
C ARG A 125 2.83 9.73 -0.81
N ALA A 126 2.15 8.81 -0.15
CA ALA A 126 0.78 9.03 0.26
C ALA A 126 0.66 10.13 1.32
N LEU A 127 1.55 10.16 2.32
CA LEU A 127 1.58 11.21 3.35
C LEU A 127 2.00 12.58 2.78
N SER A 128 2.83 12.61 1.72
CA SER A 128 3.19 13.85 1.02
C SER A 128 2.11 14.33 0.04
N GLY A 129 1.07 13.53 -0.20
CA GLY A 129 0.03 13.84 -1.19
C GLY A 129 0.46 13.60 -2.64
N GLU A 130 1.60 12.94 -2.87
CA GLU A 130 2.13 12.62 -4.20
C GLU A 130 1.52 11.34 -4.78
N GLN A 131 0.88 10.53 -3.95
CA GLN A 131 0.23 9.28 -4.34
C GLN A 131 -1.08 9.08 -3.62
N SER A 132 -2.10 8.59 -4.32
CA SER A 132 -3.33 8.06 -3.75
C SER A 132 -3.32 6.53 -3.77
N GLN A 133 -4.32 5.91 -3.12
CA GLN A 133 -4.55 4.48 -3.31
C GLN A 133 -4.84 4.15 -4.77
N ALA A 134 -4.44 2.96 -5.19
CA ALA A 134 -4.64 2.47 -6.55
C ALA A 134 -6.11 2.17 -6.84
N GLU A 135 -6.55 2.44 -8.06
CA GLU A 135 -7.85 1.95 -8.53
C GLU A 135 -7.79 0.44 -8.79
N LEU A 136 -8.85 -0.27 -8.39
CA LEU A 136 -8.94 -1.71 -8.59
C LEU A 136 -9.51 -2.00 -9.99
N ARG A 137 -8.65 -2.20 -10.97
CA ARG A 137 -9.02 -2.44 -12.38
C ARG A 137 -8.73 -3.88 -12.79
N ILE A 138 -9.75 -4.55 -13.33
CA ILE A 138 -9.61 -5.87 -13.96
C ILE A 138 -9.43 -5.66 -15.45
N HIS A 139 -8.37 -6.24 -16.00
CA HIS A 139 -8.11 -6.28 -17.43
C HIS A 139 -8.29 -7.69 -17.96
N ALA A 140 -8.75 -7.81 -19.22
CA ALA A 140 -8.75 -9.05 -19.97
C ALA A 140 -7.32 -9.41 -20.42
N ASP A 141 -7.13 -10.61 -20.94
CA ASP A 141 -5.82 -11.12 -21.39
C ASP A 141 -5.21 -10.28 -22.54
N ASP A 142 -6.04 -9.57 -23.29
CA ASP A 142 -5.63 -8.64 -24.37
C ASP A 142 -5.30 -7.22 -23.85
N GLY A 143 -5.41 -6.99 -22.53
CA GLY A 143 -5.14 -5.71 -21.86
C GLY A 143 -6.31 -4.73 -21.87
N GLU A 144 -7.48 -5.10 -22.41
CA GLU A 144 -8.67 -4.24 -22.36
C GLU A 144 -9.23 -4.18 -20.94
N LEU A 145 -9.64 -2.96 -20.48
CA LEU A 145 -10.29 -2.76 -19.19
C LEU A 145 -11.68 -3.43 -19.19
N VAL A 146 -11.84 -4.46 -18.37
CA VAL A 146 -13.10 -5.20 -18.24
C VAL A 146 -14.00 -4.58 -17.19
N GLN A 147 -13.44 -4.23 -16.04
CA GLN A 147 -14.19 -3.75 -14.89
C GLN A 147 -13.31 -2.95 -13.93
N THR A 148 -13.88 -1.90 -13.34
CA THR A 148 -13.36 -1.27 -12.13
C THR A 148 -14.14 -1.82 -10.93
N LEU A 149 -13.42 -2.37 -9.93
CA LEU A 149 -14.03 -2.87 -8.71
C LEU A 149 -14.25 -1.72 -7.72
N GLU A 150 -15.28 -1.86 -6.89
CA GLU A 150 -15.50 -0.97 -5.76
C GLU A 150 -14.40 -1.15 -4.70
N GLN A 151 -13.95 -0.03 -4.13
CA GLN A 151 -12.99 -0.04 -3.04
C GLN A 151 -13.69 -0.51 -1.75
N THR A 152 -13.11 -1.48 -1.07
CA THR A 152 -13.59 -1.91 0.26
C THR A 152 -13.07 -1.02 1.38
N VAL A 153 -11.97 -0.31 1.12
CA VAL A 153 -11.38 0.70 2.00
C VAL A 153 -11.10 1.95 1.18
N ALA A 154 -11.57 3.10 1.64
CA ALA A 154 -11.18 4.41 1.11
C ALA A 154 -10.07 5.00 1.99
N LEU A 155 -9.03 5.53 1.35
CA LEU A 155 -7.90 6.17 2.03
C LEU A 155 -7.91 7.67 1.74
N ASP A 156 -7.98 8.47 2.79
CA ASP A 156 -7.97 9.93 2.72
C ASP A 156 -6.74 10.52 3.40
N LEU A 157 -6.14 11.54 2.77
CA LEU A 157 -5.10 12.35 3.36
C LEU A 157 -5.75 13.52 4.11
N GLU A 158 -5.55 13.58 5.43
CA GLU A 158 -6.03 14.65 6.30
C GLU A 158 -4.85 15.49 6.80
N VAL A 159 -5.02 16.79 6.81
CA VAL A 159 -4.02 17.75 7.27
C VAL A 159 -4.70 18.72 8.25
N ASP A 160 -4.07 18.97 9.40
CA ASP A 160 -4.58 19.93 10.39
C ASP A 160 -4.65 21.34 9.82
N GLU A 161 -5.55 22.18 10.38
CA GLU A 161 -5.71 23.57 9.97
C GLU A 161 -4.39 24.33 10.09
N GLY A 162 -3.99 24.99 9.02
CA GLY A 162 -2.70 25.70 8.92
C GLY A 162 -1.47 24.80 8.73
N GLY A 163 -1.66 23.49 8.71
CA GLY A 163 -0.61 22.53 8.39
C GLY A 163 -0.36 22.39 6.88
N ARG A 164 0.66 21.61 6.54
CA ARG A 164 0.92 21.14 5.16
C ARG A 164 1.38 19.69 5.18
N PRO A 165 1.16 18.93 4.12
CA PRO A 165 1.83 17.65 3.97
C PRO A 165 3.36 17.83 3.98
N PRO A 166 4.13 16.90 4.54
CA PRO A 166 5.58 16.88 4.38
C PRO A 166 5.91 16.66 2.89
N SER A 167 7.02 17.17 2.42
CA SER A 167 7.53 16.78 1.10
C SER A 167 8.12 15.37 1.14
N GLY A 168 8.15 14.68 0.01
CA GLY A 168 8.82 13.40 -0.11
C GLY A 168 10.29 13.47 0.34
N ALA A 169 10.99 14.58 0.04
CA ALA A 169 12.36 14.81 0.48
C ALA A 169 12.51 14.88 2.01
N GLU A 170 11.61 15.59 2.70
CA GLU A 170 11.62 15.65 4.19
C GLU A 170 11.48 14.26 4.80
N LEU A 171 10.62 13.40 4.22
CA LEU A 171 10.42 12.04 4.71
C LEU A 171 11.60 11.12 4.37
N LEU A 172 12.28 11.33 3.24
CA LEU A 172 13.49 10.60 2.85
C LEU A 172 14.69 11.02 3.70
N ASP A 173 14.79 12.30 4.07
CA ASP A 173 15.87 12.83 4.93
C ASP A 173 15.70 12.44 6.41
N GLY A 174 14.72 11.58 6.73
CA GLY A 174 14.55 10.95 8.05
C GLY A 174 13.53 11.66 8.94
N ALA A 175 12.68 12.54 8.39
CA ALA A 175 11.54 13.04 9.17
C ALA A 175 10.65 11.85 9.57
N PRO A 176 10.43 11.63 10.89
CA PRO A 176 9.76 10.42 11.35
C PRO A 176 8.28 10.41 10.98
N PHE A 177 7.82 9.30 10.46
CA PHE A 177 6.39 9.00 10.33
C PHE A 177 6.12 7.62 10.90
N THR A 178 4.90 7.37 11.27
CA THR A 178 4.47 6.12 11.89
C THR A 178 3.42 5.46 11.03
N ILE A 179 3.56 4.14 10.80
CA ILE A 179 2.53 3.30 10.19
C ILE A 179 1.96 2.41 11.30
N ALA A 180 0.65 2.44 11.47
CA ALA A 180 -0.03 1.63 12.49
C ALA A 180 0.05 0.14 12.16
N ARG A 181 0.23 -0.69 13.19
CA ARG A 181 0.00 -2.14 13.17
C ARG A 181 -1.40 -2.49 13.68
N THR A 182 -1.85 -1.74 14.66
CA THR A 182 -3.20 -1.81 15.22
C THR A 182 -3.85 -0.43 15.07
N LEU A 183 -5.13 -0.42 14.73
CA LEU A 183 -5.88 0.83 14.67
C LEU A 183 -6.35 1.23 16.07
N GLY A 184 -6.16 2.51 16.42
CA GLY A 184 -6.49 3.05 17.72
C GLY A 184 -6.05 4.51 17.82
N ASP A 185 -5.09 4.78 18.70
CA ASP A 185 -4.73 6.13 19.14
C ASP A 185 -3.65 6.83 18.27
N LEU A 186 -3.28 6.25 17.10
CA LEU A 186 -2.31 6.91 16.23
C LEU A 186 -2.89 8.23 15.73
N ASP A 187 -2.13 9.31 15.94
CA ASP A 187 -2.47 10.66 15.50
C ASP A 187 -1.23 11.41 15.00
N GLY A 188 -1.44 12.57 14.37
CA GLY A 188 -0.39 13.44 13.85
C GLY A 188 -1.00 14.64 13.14
N THR A 189 -0.16 15.59 12.74
CA THR A 189 -0.61 16.78 12.01
C THR A 189 -0.99 16.49 10.56
N VAL A 190 -0.48 15.37 10.02
CA VAL A 190 -0.86 14.81 8.74
C VAL A 190 -1.16 13.32 8.93
N ARG A 191 -2.31 12.86 8.46
CA ARG A 191 -2.81 11.50 8.66
C ARG A 191 -3.30 10.88 7.35
N LEU A 192 -3.02 9.60 7.18
CA LEU A 192 -3.76 8.77 6.25
C LEU A 192 -4.85 8.05 7.03
N ARG A 193 -6.11 8.39 6.75
CA ARG A 193 -7.28 7.77 7.36
C ARG A 193 -7.89 6.76 6.41
N ALA A 194 -8.02 5.53 6.87
CA ALA A 194 -8.75 4.48 6.19
C ALA A 194 -10.21 4.45 6.66
N ARG A 195 -11.16 4.35 5.73
CA ARG A 195 -12.59 4.16 6.00
C ARG A 195 -13.09 2.90 5.32
N TRP A 196 -13.86 2.10 6.03
CA TRP A 196 -14.48 0.87 5.53
C TRP A 196 -15.92 0.77 6.04
N ALA A 197 -16.65 -0.27 5.62
CA ALA A 197 -18.09 -0.40 5.92
C ALA A 197 -18.45 -0.40 7.41
N GLY A 198 -17.50 -0.76 8.30
CA GLY A 198 -17.74 -0.87 9.75
C GLY A 198 -17.06 0.19 10.59
N GLY A 199 -16.28 1.12 10.00
CA GLY A 199 -15.55 2.11 10.78
C GLY A 199 -14.48 2.88 10.02
N GLU A 200 -13.63 3.55 10.79
CA GLU A 200 -12.48 4.28 10.28
C GLU A 200 -11.31 4.24 11.27
N GLY A 201 -10.10 4.52 10.80
CA GLY A 201 -8.92 4.62 11.66
C GLY A 201 -7.72 5.19 10.92
N VAL A 202 -6.76 5.73 11.67
CA VAL A 202 -5.52 6.26 11.11
C VAL A 202 -4.54 5.12 10.88
N VAL A 203 -4.12 4.94 9.63
CA VAL A 203 -3.18 3.88 9.23
C VAL A 203 -1.73 4.35 9.14
N ALA A 204 -1.53 5.66 8.92
CA ALA A 204 -0.21 6.28 8.99
C ALA A 204 -0.33 7.75 9.40
N ALA A 205 0.67 8.27 10.10
CA ALA A 205 0.69 9.65 10.55
C ALA A 205 2.10 10.24 10.52
N PHE A 206 2.17 11.55 10.33
CA PHE A 206 3.36 12.38 10.41
C PHE A 206 3.10 13.55 11.33
N SER A 207 4.11 13.87 12.17
CA SER A 207 4.18 15.13 12.93
C SER A 207 5.56 15.72 12.71
N PRO A 208 5.69 17.02 12.36
CA PRO A 208 6.98 17.66 12.29
C PRO A 208 7.67 17.62 13.66
N SER A 209 8.98 17.44 13.67
CA SER A 209 9.79 17.64 14.89
C SER A 209 9.73 19.09 15.31
N GLU A 210 9.55 19.36 16.59
CA GLU A 210 9.63 20.70 17.18
C GLU A 210 11.04 21.30 17.04
#